data_4157b9965673de45224d6b523328b686
#
_entry.id   4157b9965673de45224d6b523328b686
#
_cell.length_a   1.000
_cell.length_b   1.000
_cell.length_c   1.000
_cell.angle_alpha   90.00
_cell.angle_beta   90.00
_cell.angle_gamma   90.00
#
_symmetry.space_group_name_H-M   'P 1'
#
loop_
_entity.id
_entity.type
_entity.pdbx_description
1 polymer ?
#
loop_
_entity_poly.entity_id
_entity_poly.type
_entity_poly.pdbx_seq_one_letter_code
_entity_poly.pdbx_strand_id
1 'polypeptide(L)'
;SQKTLTPDQYKEHMKPIIAQWKQVADSVSQIYQPSLKAVHLIKNKVDLQAGSMLFDFLMSRDYYAKQDSTNQALKVKEDDSYYSFLKDMPLNDVTVLANTNASTFINRFEYMDLFRKAYSGQSFSPSDSIDYTYPKKPLLTFLKEKGVKLNKEQEAIRLRQEKLAGTTAKIIMRQLIAENEKMASLYEKEQKLIQEYVALYSEKKEESQQDKDKIFIKMNQKYDFKKDSIIAQLYPTPNPLLWQIAKVRSLNFNLGNIKDSQIAHEYVDSIKQIFTEPFLASEAERVLEKTH
;
A
#
# COMPACT_ATOMS: atom_id res chain seq x y z
N SER A 1 -16.95 3.42 -23.33
CA SER A 1 -16.25 4.52 -22.63
C SER A 1 -15.00 4.08 -21.87
N GLN A 2 -14.98 2.89 -21.26
CA GLN A 2 -13.83 2.40 -20.47
C GLN A 2 -12.52 2.21 -21.29
N LYS A 3 -12.62 1.95 -22.58
CA LYS A 3 -11.47 1.73 -23.48
C LYS A 3 -11.07 2.98 -24.28
N THR A 4 -11.94 3.99 -24.35
CA THR A 4 -11.78 5.12 -25.27
C THR A 4 -11.51 6.46 -24.58
N LEU A 5 -11.82 6.58 -23.29
CA LEU A 5 -11.65 7.82 -22.52
C LEU A 5 -10.39 7.76 -21.66
N THR A 6 -9.71 8.90 -21.54
CA THR A 6 -8.69 9.10 -20.50
C THR A 6 -9.36 9.24 -19.13
N PRO A 7 -8.62 9.15 -18.00
CA PRO A 7 -9.18 9.37 -16.66
C PRO A 7 -9.95 10.69 -16.54
N ASP A 8 -9.37 11.81 -16.97
CA ASP A 8 -10.02 13.11 -16.90
C ASP A 8 -11.26 13.21 -17.79
N GLN A 9 -11.17 12.66 -19.03
CA GLN A 9 -12.32 12.61 -19.91
C GLN A 9 -13.48 11.78 -19.33
N TYR A 10 -13.17 10.68 -18.64
CA TYR A 10 -14.19 9.88 -17.96
C TYR A 10 -14.81 10.65 -16.78
N LYS A 11 -14.00 11.30 -15.97
CA LYS A 11 -14.46 12.12 -14.85
C LYS A 11 -15.41 13.24 -15.35
N GLU A 12 -15.03 13.95 -16.42
CA GLU A 12 -15.88 14.98 -17.03
C GLU A 12 -17.16 14.38 -17.62
N HIS A 13 -17.09 13.22 -18.27
CA HIS A 13 -18.25 12.51 -18.78
C HIS A 13 -19.24 12.10 -17.67
N MET A 14 -18.74 11.74 -16.50
CA MET A 14 -19.56 11.34 -15.36
C MET A 14 -20.27 12.50 -14.67
N LYS A 15 -19.74 13.73 -14.72
CA LYS A 15 -20.32 14.90 -14.07
C LYS A 15 -21.81 15.12 -14.37
N PRO A 16 -22.25 15.20 -15.63
CA PRO A 16 -23.67 15.40 -15.93
C PRO A 16 -24.53 14.19 -15.52
N ILE A 17 -23.99 12.99 -15.58
CA ILE A 17 -24.69 11.76 -15.17
C ILE A 17 -24.96 11.79 -13.66
N ILE A 18 -23.92 12.11 -12.87
CA ILE A 18 -24.03 12.24 -11.40
C ILE A 18 -25.00 13.37 -11.03
N ALA A 19 -24.92 14.51 -11.72
CA ALA A 19 -25.85 15.62 -11.51
C ALA A 19 -27.32 15.20 -11.76
N GLN A 20 -27.56 14.44 -12.82
CA GLN A 20 -28.89 13.88 -13.13
C GLN A 20 -29.37 12.93 -12.02
N TRP A 21 -28.51 12.05 -11.51
CA TRP A 21 -28.88 11.15 -10.41
C TRP A 21 -29.23 11.93 -9.14
N LYS A 22 -28.49 12.99 -8.82
CA LYS A 22 -28.78 13.87 -7.69
C LYS A 22 -30.12 14.59 -7.89
N GLN A 23 -30.40 15.09 -9.08
CA GLN A 23 -31.67 15.72 -9.42
C GLN A 23 -32.86 14.75 -9.29
N VAL A 24 -32.71 13.50 -9.74
CA VAL A 24 -33.72 12.46 -9.54
C VAL A 24 -33.95 12.18 -8.06
N ALA A 25 -32.89 12.06 -7.26
CA ALA A 25 -32.98 11.86 -5.82
C ALA A 25 -33.71 13.01 -5.11
N ASP A 26 -33.43 14.25 -5.51
CA ASP A 26 -34.10 15.44 -4.98
C ASP A 26 -35.59 15.48 -5.40
N SER A 27 -35.91 15.18 -6.67
CA SER A 27 -37.28 15.12 -7.18
C SER A 27 -38.11 14.05 -6.47
N VAL A 28 -37.56 12.85 -6.27
CA VAL A 28 -38.21 11.78 -5.49
C VAL A 28 -38.47 12.24 -4.05
N SER A 29 -37.50 12.92 -3.44
CA SER A 29 -37.64 13.44 -2.08
C SER A 29 -38.74 14.53 -1.98
N GLN A 30 -38.89 15.35 -3.01
CA GLN A 30 -39.96 16.38 -3.07
C GLN A 30 -41.35 15.75 -3.26
N ILE A 31 -41.47 14.77 -4.13
CA ILE A 31 -42.76 14.13 -4.48
C ILE A 31 -43.29 13.30 -3.30
N TYR A 32 -42.43 12.46 -2.74
CA TYR A 32 -42.84 11.45 -1.74
C TYR A 32 -42.66 11.92 -0.29
N GLN A 33 -41.98 13.04 -0.06
CA GLN A 33 -41.70 13.62 1.25
C GLN A 33 -41.26 12.57 2.29
N PRO A 34 -40.25 11.73 1.99
CA PRO A 34 -39.76 10.74 2.95
C PRO A 34 -39.12 11.45 4.17
N SER A 35 -38.88 10.69 5.24
CA SER A 35 -38.18 11.23 6.40
C SER A 35 -36.80 11.81 6.02
N LEU A 36 -36.31 12.80 6.75
CA LEU A 36 -34.98 13.38 6.52
C LEU A 36 -33.88 12.32 6.48
N LYS A 37 -33.99 11.30 7.34
CA LYS A 37 -33.05 10.15 7.34
C LYS A 37 -33.09 9.39 6.02
N ALA A 38 -34.27 9.15 5.44
CA ALA A 38 -34.40 8.45 4.17
C ALA A 38 -33.86 9.30 3.00
N VAL A 39 -34.10 10.61 2.99
CA VAL A 39 -33.49 11.54 2.03
C VAL A 39 -31.98 11.46 2.07
N HIS A 40 -31.42 11.47 3.28
CA HIS A 40 -29.98 11.41 3.49
C HIS A 40 -29.38 10.09 2.98
N LEU A 41 -30.02 8.96 3.28
CA LEU A 41 -29.60 7.65 2.77
C LEU A 41 -29.64 7.56 1.24
N ILE A 42 -30.66 8.18 0.59
CA ILE A 42 -30.76 8.20 -0.87
C ILE A 42 -29.60 9.01 -1.47
N LYS A 43 -29.29 10.19 -0.90
CA LYS A 43 -28.17 11.01 -1.36
C LYS A 43 -26.83 10.30 -1.19
N ASN A 44 -26.59 9.71 -0.04
CA ASN A 44 -25.38 8.92 0.21
C ASN A 44 -25.25 7.73 -0.76
N LYS A 45 -26.37 7.09 -1.13
CA LYS A 45 -26.36 6.03 -2.13
C LYS A 45 -25.86 6.52 -3.48
N VAL A 46 -26.33 7.69 -3.93
CA VAL A 46 -25.88 8.28 -5.20
C VAL A 46 -24.39 8.58 -5.15
N ASP A 47 -23.92 9.21 -4.08
CA ASP A 47 -22.51 9.56 -3.94
C ASP A 47 -21.60 8.33 -3.89
N LEU A 48 -21.94 7.31 -3.09
CA LEU A 48 -21.19 6.05 -3.04
C LEU A 48 -21.15 5.30 -4.38
N GLN A 49 -22.28 5.29 -5.11
CA GLN A 49 -22.34 4.70 -6.45
C GLN A 49 -21.43 5.45 -7.41
N ALA A 50 -21.50 6.77 -7.42
CA ALA A 50 -20.68 7.62 -8.28
C ALA A 50 -19.17 7.41 -7.99
N GLY A 51 -18.79 7.44 -6.72
CA GLY A 51 -17.42 7.18 -6.31
C GLY A 51 -16.92 5.79 -6.70
N SER A 52 -17.76 4.76 -6.51
CA SER A 52 -17.44 3.39 -6.93
C SER A 52 -17.17 3.29 -8.43
N MET A 53 -17.98 3.95 -9.26
CA MET A 53 -17.79 3.94 -10.73
C MET A 53 -16.52 4.66 -11.16
N LEU A 54 -16.14 5.75 -10.48
CA LEU A 54 -14.88 6.45 -10.73
C LEU A 54 -13.68 5.56 -10.40
N PHE A 55 -13.72 4.80 -9.31
CA PHE A 55 -12.69 3.82 -8.98
C PHE A 55 -12.67 2.64 -9.95
N ASP A 56 -13.83 2.04 -10.27
CA ASP A 56 -13.94 0.90 -11.19
C ASP A 56 -13.39 1.23 -12.58
N PHE A 57 -13.56 2.48 -13.03
CA PHE A 57 -12.97 2.94 -14.27
C PHE A 57 -11.43 2.78 -14.25
N LEU A 58 -10.76 3.23 -13.20
CA LEU A 58 -9.30 3.10 -13.09
C LEU A 58 -8.88 1.64 -12.97
N MET A 59 -9.53 0.86 -12.09
CA MET A 59 -9.18 -0.53 -11.84
C MET A 59 -9.29 -1.42 -13.10
N SER A 60 -10.23 -1.11 -13.99
CA SER A 60 -10.40 -1.87 -15.23
C SER A 60 -9.39 -1.53 -16.32
N ARG A 61 -8.76 -0.35 -16.26
CA ARG A 61 -7.85 0.13 -17.32
C ARG A 61 -6.60 -0.73 -17.48
N ASP A 62 -5.99 -1.16 -16.38
CA ASP A 62 -4.80 -2.01 -16.43
C ASP A 62 -5.10 -3.36 -17.12
N TYR A 63 -6.28 -3.89 -16.90
CA TYR A 63 -6.74 -5.09 -17.58
C TYR A 63 -6.91 -4.86 -19.09
N TYR A 64 -7.57 -3.76 -19.49
CA TYR A 64 -7.77 -3.45 -20.91
C TYR A 64 -6.46 -3.06 -21.61
N ALA A 65 -5.53 -2.38 -20.93
CA ALA A 65 -4.22 -2.03 -21.47
C ALA A 65 -3.36 -3.28 -21.79
N LYS A 66 -3.52 -4.35 -21.03
CA LYS A 66 -2.86 -5.64 -21.31
C LYS A 66 -3.46 -6.32 -22.55
N GLN A 67 -4.75 -6.13 -22.82
CA GLN A 67 -5.42 -6.71 -24.01
C GLN A 67 -5.15 -5.90 -25.29
N ASP A 68 -4.99 -4.58 -25.17
CA ASP A 68 -4.74 -3.69 -26.29
C ASP A 68 -3.64 -2.68 -25.92
N SER A 69 -2.41 -3.11 -26.10
CA SER A 69 -1.21 -2.29 -25.82
C SER A 69 -1.02 -1.13 -26.80
N THR A 70 -1.77 -1.09 -27.91
CA THR A 70 -1.69 -0.04 -28.92
C THR A 70 -2.58 1.15 -28.60
N ASN A 71 -3.56 0.99 -27.73
CA ASN A 71 -4.56 2.01 -27.39
C ASN A 71 -3.95 3.13 -26.56
N GLN A 72 -3.78 4.31 -27.17
CA GLN A 72 -3.15 5.47 -26.53
C GLN A 72 -3.97 6.01 -25.35
N ALA A 73 -5.31 5.93 -25.40
CA ALA A 73 -6.16 6.38 -24.28
C ALA A 73 -5.86 5.58 -23.00
N LEU A 74 -5.59 4.27 -23.12
CA LEU A 74 -5.28 3.40 -21.99
C LEU A 74 -3.88 3.64 -21.39
N LYS A 75 -2.97 4.28 -22.14
CA LYS A 75 -1.62 4.63 -21.68
C LYS A 75 -1.60 5.88 -20.79
N VAL A 76 -2.61 6.73 -20.91
CA VAL A 76 -2.72 7.94 -20.07
C VAL A 76 -3.00 7.52 -18.63
N LYS A 77 -2.11 7.87 -17.71
CA LYS A 77 -2.29 7.63 -16.28
C LYS A 77 -3.08 8.79 -15.66
N GLU A 78 -3.82 8.46 -14.61
CA GLU A 78 -4.45 9.45 -13.77
C GLU A 78 -3.40 10.27 -13.01
N ASP A 79 -3.67 11.53 -12.78
CA ASP A 79 -2.95 12.34 -11.80
C ASP A 79 -3.72 12.37 -10.46
N ASP A 80 -3.10 12.97 -9.46
CA ASP A 80 -3.67 13.01 -8.10
C ASP A 80 -4.95 13.86 -8.04
N SER A 81 -5.16 14.79 -8.99
CA SER A 81 -6.37 15.61 -9.07
C SER A 81 -7.61 14.80 -9.48
N TYR A 82 -7.41 13.63 -10.10
CA TYR A 82 -8.51 12.72 -10.40
C TYR A 82 -9.32 12.40 -9.14
N TYR A 83 -8.64 12.18 -8.02
CA TYR A 83 -9.26 11.80 -6.74
C TYR A 83 -9.91 12.94 -5.97
N SER A 84 -9.93 14.16 -6.54
CA SER A 84 -10.55 15.33 -5.88
C SER A 84 -12.04 15.15 -5.56
N PHE A 85 -12.74 14.21 -6.20
CA PHE A 85 -14.13 13.87 -5.89
C PHE A 85 -14.32 13.35 -4.46
N LEU A 86 -13.27 12.82 -3.84
CA LEU A 86 -13.32 12.33 -2.46
C LEU A 86 -13.66 13.43 -1.45
N LYS A 87 -13.35 14.69 -1.75
CA LYS A 87 -13.66 15.83 -0.88
C LYS A 87 -15.17 15.97 -0.61
N ASP A 88 -15.98 15.59 -1.59
CA ASP A 88 -17.44 15.72 -1.54
C ASP A 88 -18.14 14.42 -1.13
N MET A 89 -17.37 13.37 -0.85
CA MET A 89 -17.91 12.05 -0.47
C MET A 89 -18.30 12.03 1.02
N PRO A 90 -19.35 11.29 1.42
CA PRO A 90 -19.79 11.18 2.80
C PRO A 90 -18.92 10.21 3.63
N LEU A 91 -17.58 10.38 3.60
CA LEU A 91 -16.64 9.43 4.20
C LEU A 91 -16.71 9.38 5.75
N ASN A 92 -17.31 10.41 6.36
CA ASN A 92 -17.44 10.51 7.82
C ASN A 92 -18.86 10.23 8.32
N ASP A 93 -19.77 9.89 7.42
CA ASP A 93 -21.17 9.72 7.76
C ASP A 93 -21.48 8.27 8.10
N VAL A 94 -21.78 7.98 9.36
CA VAL A 94 -22.11 6.63 9.84
C VAL A 94 -23.34 6.04 9.11
N THR A 95 -24.25 6.87 8.60
CA THR A 95 -25.45 6.39 7.90
C THR A 95 -25.12 5.72 6.57
N VAL A 96 -23.94 5.96 5.99
CA VAL A 96 -23.49 5.26 4.78
C VAL A 96 -23.43 3.75 4.99
N LEU A 97 -23.21 3.28 6.21
CA LEU A 97 -23.13 1.85 6.53
C LEU A 97 -24.47 1.11 6.37
N ALA A 98 -25.57 1.85 6.43
CA ALA A 98 -26.90 1.30 6.12
C ALA A 98 -27.13 1.14 4.60
N ASN A 99 -26.18 1.57 3.77
CA ASN A 99 -26.31 1.56 2.33
C ASN A 99 -25.68 0.31 1.72
N THR A 100 -26.39 -0.36 0.82
CA THR A 100 -25.90 -1.57 0.13
C THR A 100 -24.62 -1.34 -0.68
N ASN A 101 -24.36 -0.09 -1.11
CA ASN A 101 -23.17 0.27 -1.87
C ASN A 101 -21.94 0.55 -1.00
N ALA A 102 -22.09 0.66 0.33
CA ALA A 102 -21.00 1.00 1.23
C ALA A 102 -19.84 0.01 1.14
N SER A 103 -20.13 -1.28 1.20
CA SER A 103 -19.10 -2.33 1.12
C SER A 103 -18.33 -2.28 -0.21
N THR A 104 -19.02 -2.08 -1.32
CA THR A 104 -18.39 -1.94 -2.64
C THR A 104 -17.49 -0.71 -2.69
N PHE A 105 -17.99 0.43 -2.24
CA PHE A 105 -17.21 1.66 -2.21
C PHE A 105 -15.96 1.53 -1.33
N ILE A 106 -16.10 1.02 -0.09
CA ILE A 106 -14.98 0.83 0.83
C ILE A 106 -13.92 -0.10 0.20
N ASN A 107 -14.35 -1.18 -0.45
CA ASN A 107 -13.42 -2.09 -1.13
C ASN A 107 -12.64 -1.37 -2.25
N ARG A 108 -13.29 -0.52 -3.06
CA ARG A 108 -12.61 0.25 -4.10
C ARG A 108 -11.68 1.31 -3.53
N PHE A 109 -12.12 1.97 -2.48
CA PHE A 109 -11.39 3.02 -1.78
C PHE A 109 -10.10 2.49 -1.14
N GLU A 110 -10.15 1.35 -0.44
CA GLU A 110 -8.98 0.75 0.21
C GLU A 110 -7.89 0.26 -0.76
N TYR A 111 -8.27 0.01 -2.05
CA TYR A 111 -7.36 -0.44 -3.11
C TYR A 111 -7.10 0.60 -4.20
N MET A 112 -7.39 1.89 -3.94
CA MET A 112 -7.14 2.91 -4.94
C MET A 112 -5.66 3.00 -5.36
N ASP A 113 -5.42 3.40 -6.60
CA ASP A 113 -4.07 3.41 -7.20
C ASP A 113 -3.07 4.31 -6.47
N LEU A 114 -3.52 5.39 -5.83
CA LEU A 114 -2.66 6.24 -5.00
C LEU A 114 -2.01 5.45 -3.85
N PHE A 115 -2.74 4.54 -3.21
CA PHE A 115 -2.17 3.67 -2.19
C PHE A 115 -1.19 2.68 -2.81
N ARG A 116 -1.49 2.14 -3.99
CA ARG A 116 -0.56 1.27 -4.72
C ARG A 116 0.73 2.00 -5.10
N LYS A 117 0.66 3.26 -5.53
CA LYS A 117 1.83 4.12 -5.79
C LYS A 117 2.65 4.35 -4.51
N ALA A 118 1.98 4.56 -3.36
CA ALA A 118 2.64 4.64 -2.06
C ALA A 118 3.35 3.34 -1.67
N TYR A 119 2.84 2.19 -2.10
CA TYR A 119 3.46 0.87 -1.96
C TYR A 119 4.67 0.69 -2.88
N SER A 120 4.55 1.02 -4.15
CA SER A 120 5.65 0.86 -5.12
C SER A 120 6.85 1.77 -4.82
N GLY A 121 6.63 2.90 -4.13
CA GLY A 121 7.69 3.74 -3.59
C GLY A 121 8.33 3.20 -2.30
N GLN A 122 8.00 1.97 -1.89
CA GLN A 122 8.58 1.33 -0.68
C GLN A 122 9.75 0.39 -0.95
N SER A 123 10.15 0.16 -2.16
CA SER A 123 11.58 0.00 -2.35
C SER A 123 12.20 1.26 -1.72
N PHE A 124 13.08 1.09 -0.74
CA PHE A 124 13.82 2.18 -0.12
C PHE A 124 14.07 3.28 -1.15
N SER A 125 13.69 4.53 -0.83
CA SER A 125 14.04 5.60 -1.75
C SER A 125 15.54 5.49 -2.05
N PRO A 126 15.98 5.65 -3.29
CA PRO A 126 17.42 5.66 -3.58
C PRO A 126 18.21 6.64 -2.70
N SER A 127 17.52 7.63 -2.10
CA SER A 127 18.09 8.60 -1.16
C SER A 127 18.05 8.16 0.31
N ASP A 128 17.33 7.07 0.66
CA ASP A 128 17.26 6.61 2.04
C ASP A 128 18.62 6.12 2.50
N SER A 129 19.02 6.51 3.73
CA SER A 129 20.20 5.95 4.38
C SER A 129 19.76 4.85 5.34
N ILE A 130 20.47 3.72 5.30
CA ILE A 130 20.27 2.59 6.20
C ILE A 130 21.55 2.32 6.97
N ASP A 131 21.42 1.81 8.18
CA ASP A 131 22.53 1.24 8.92
C ASP A 131 22.79 -0.17 8.37
N TYR A 132 23.90 -0.32 7.65
CA TYR A 132 24.30 -1.57 7.01
C TYR A 132 25.49 -2.17 7.76
N THR A 133 25.33 -3.41 8.24
CA THR A 133 26.43 -4.14 8.87
C THR A 133 27.14 -4.97 7.82
N TYR A 134 28.40 -4.65 7.55
CA TYR A 134 29.23 -5.39 6.62
C TYR A 134 29.57 -6.76 7.17
N PRO A 135 29.42 -7.85 6.38
CA PRO A 135 29.85 -9.17 6.82
C PRO A 135 31.33 -9.19 7.21
N LYS A 136 31.70 -9.95 8.25
CA LYS A 136 33.10 -10.13 8.65
C LYS A 136 33.97 -10.68 7.50
N LYS A 137 33.38 -11.54 6.67
CA LYS A 137 33.99 -12.03 5.44
C LYS A 137 33.12 -11.59 4.26
N PRO A 138 33.53 -10.57 3.47
CA PRO A 138 32.76 -10.15 2.30
C PRO A 138 32.68 -11.23 1.22
N LEU A 139 31.51 -11.33 0.55
CA LEU A 139 31.28 -12.31 -0.52
C LEU A 139 32.33 -12.24 -1.63
N LEU A 140 32.67 -11.05 -2.10
CA LEU A 140 33.67 -10.88 -3.17
C LEU A 140 35.06 -11.36 -2.78
N THR A 141 35.44 -11.25 -1.51
CA THR A 141 36.69 -11.77 -0.98
C THR A 141 36.68 -13.31 -1.02
N PHE A 142 35.57 -13.90 -0.57
CA PHE A 142 35.41 -15.37 -0.66
C PHE A 142 35.44 -15.86 -2.11
N LEU A 143 34.72 -15.23 -3.02
CA LEU A 143 34.74 -15.64 -4.45
C LEU A 143 36.12 -15.52 -5.06
N LYS A 144 36.88 -14.48 -4.75
CA LYS A 144 38.26 -14.31 -5.21
C LYS A 144 39.20 -15.43 -4.67
N GLU A 145 39.08 -15.80 -3.40
CA GLU A 145 39.82 -16.92 -2.79
C GLU A 145 39.50 -18.27 -3.45
N LYS A 146 38.26 -18.42 -3.95
CA LYS A 146 37.83 -19.59 -4.74
C LYS A 146 38.28 -19.54 -6.21
N GLY A 147 39.08 -18.56 -6.61
CA GLY A 147 39.65 -18.43 -7.95
C GLY A 147 38.77 -17.66 -8.95
N VAL A 148 37.66 -17.05 -8.51
CA VAL A 148 36.80 -16.24 -9.38
C VAL A 148 37.52 -14.97 -9.77
N LYS A 149 37.57 -14.69 -11.08
CA LYS A 149 38.16 -13.44 -11.63
C LYS A 149 37.16 -12.32 -11.50
N LEU A 150 37.52 -11.28 -10.75
CA LEU A 150 36.75 -10.06 -10.60
C LEU A 150 37.20 -9.02 -11.64
N ASN A 151 36.24 -8.26 -12.18
CA ASN A 151 36.56 -7.10 -13.00
C ASN A 151 37.01 -5.91 -12.13
N LYS A 152 37.47 -4.82 -12.76
CA LYS A 152 38.00 -3.63 -12.06
C LYS A 152 37.01 -3.00 -11.07
N GLU A 153 35.72 -2.96 -11.42
CA GLU A 153 34.68 -2.39 -10.55
C GLU A 153 34.36 -3.30 -9.36
N GLN A 154 34.23 -4.60 -9.61
CA GLN A 154 34.01 -5.60 -8.57
C GLN A 154 35.19 -5.67 -7.58
N GLU A 155 36.41 -5.49 -8.08
CA GLU A 155 37.61 -5.43 -7.24
C GLU A 155 37.61 -4.18 -6.34
N ALA A 156 37.18 -3.02 -6.87
CA ALA A 156 37.03 -1.81 -6.08
C ALA A 156 35.97 -1.96 -4.97
N ILE A 157 34.85 -2.62 -5.28
CA ILE A 157 33.79 -2.94 -4.29
C ILE A 157 34.36 -3.87 -3.22
N ARG A 158 35.05 -4.93 -3.61
CA ARG A 158 35.71 -5.88 -2.70
C ARG A 158 36.62 -5.19 -1.69
N LEU A 159 37.56 -4.39 -2.18
CA LEU A 159 38.50 -3.66 -1.34
C LEU A 159 37.81 -2.72 -0.33
N ARG A 160 36.73 -2.06 -0.75
CA ARG A 160 35.95 -1.22 0.14
C ARG A 160 35.22 -2.07 1.20
N GLN A 161 34.58 -3.17 0.81
CA GLN A 161 33.88 -4.04 1.73
C GLN A 161 34.85 -4.69 2.74
N GLU A 162 36.08 -5.03 2.35
CA GLU A 162 37.10 -5.53 3.26
C GLU A 162 37.50 -4.50 4.33
N LYS A 163 37.64 -3.22 3.96
CA LYS A 163 37.93 -2.14 4.92
C LYS A 163 36.82 -1.96 5.97
N LEU A 164 35.60 -2.29 5.60
CA LEU A 164 34.41 -2.11 6.43
C LEU A 164 33.95 -3.45 7.07
N ALA A 165 34.65 -4.53 6.83
CA ALA A 165 34.29 -5.86 7.32
C ALA A 165 34.04 -5.89 8.83
N GLY A 166 32.87 -6.36 9.25
CA GLY A 166 32.47 -6.45 10.64
C GLY A 166 32.03 -5.10 11.28
N THR A 167 32.00 -4.00 10.52
CA THR A 167 31.53 -2.70 11.01
C THR A 167 30.12 -2.39 10.54
N THR A 168 29.41 -1.51 11.26
CA THR A 168 28.14 -0.94 10.82
C THR A 168 28.37 0.49 10.34
N ALA A 169 27.92 0.81 9.13
CA ALA A 169 28.02 2.12 8.55
C ALA A 169 26.70 2.56 7.92
N LYS A 170 26.43 3.87 7.93
CA LYS A 170 25.31 4.43 7.18
C LYS A 170 25.60 4.38 5.68
N ILE A 171 24.74 3.74 4.92
CA ILE A 171 24.82 3.64 3.47
C ILE A 171 23.57 4.21 2.85
N ILE A 172 23.74 4.97 1.76
CA ILE A 172 22.62 5.40 0.92
C ILE A 172 22.19 4.22 0.05
N MET A 173 20.90 3.89 0.04
CA MET A 173 20.35 2.74 -0.73
C MET A 173 20.75 2.75 -2.20
N ARG A 174 20.86 3.93 -2.82
CA ARG A 174 21.35 4.07 -4.20
C ARG A 174 22.72 3.45 -4.41
N GLN A 175 23.60 3.49 -3.41
CA GLN A 175 24.93 2.86 -3.49
C GLN A 175 24.82 1.34 -3.49
N LEU A 176 23.99 0.76 -2.61
CA LEU A 176 23.75 -0.68 -2.58
C LEU A 176 23.11 -1.20 -3.87
N ILE A 177 22.14 -0.47 -4.40
CA ILE A 177 21.49 -0.81 -5.68
C ILE A 177 22.52 -0.83 -6.80
N ALA A 178 23.31 0.24 -6.93
CA ALA A 178 24.35 0.36 -7.98
C ALA A 178 25.43 -0.73 -7.84
N GLU A 179 25.78 -1.14 -6.61
CA GLU A 179 26.71 -2.26 -6.38
C GLU A 179 26.11 -3.59 -6.78
N ASN A 180 24.85 -3.84 -6.40
CA ASN A 180 24.15 -5.07 -6.78
C ASN A 180 24.01 -5.21 -8.31
N GLU A 181 23.72 -4.11 -9.02
CA GLU A 181 23.69 -4.11 -10.49
C GLU A 181 25.03 -4.52 -11.10
N LYS A 182 26.16 -4.01 -10.56
CA LYS A 182 27.50 -4.40 -10.99
C LYS A 182 27.87 -5.85 -10.69
N MET A 183 27.16 -6.46 -9.74
CA MET A 183 27.35 -7.83 -9.30
C MET A 183 26.42 -8.83 -9.99
N ALA A 184 25.35 -8.39 -10.65
CA ALA A 184 24.29 -9.23 -11.17
C ALA A 184 24.82 -10.38 -12.05
N SER A 185 25.69 -10.09 -13.03
CA SER A 185 26.27 -11.09 -13.92
C SER A 185 27.19 -12.09 -13.20
N LEU A 186 27.83 -11.67 -12.10
CA LEU A 186 28.64 -12.54 -11.26
C LEU A 186 27.76 -13.49 -10.44
N TYR A 187 26.65 -12.97 -9.90
CA TYR A 187 25.69 -13.77 -9.14
C TYR A 187 25.04 -14.86 -10.00
N GLU A 188 24.73 -14.56 -11.25
CA GLU A 188 24.19 -15.55 -12.19
C GLU A 188 25.20 -16.70 -12.50
N LYS A 189 26.48 -16.36 -12.61
CA LYS A 189 27.53 -17.34 -12.95
C LYS A 189 27.95 -18.18 -11.77
N GLU A 190 28.05 -17.61 -10.59
CA GLU A 190 28.71 -18.21 -9.43
C GLU A 190 27.73 -18.72 -8.37
N GLN A 191 26.49 -19.07 -8.74
CA GLN A 191 25.43 -19.47 -7.81
C GLN A 191 25.82 -20.52 -6.80
N LYS A 192 26.59 -21.55 -7.21
CA LYS A 192 27.06 -22.63 -6.30
C LYS A 192 27.99 -22.10 -5.23
N LEU A 193 28.95 -21.25 -5.59
CA LEU A 193 29.89 -20.65 -4.62
C LEU A 193 29.17 -19.67 -3.70
N ILE A 194 28.15 -18.96 -4.20
CA ILE A 194 27.34 -18.08 -3.37
C ILE A 194 26.52 -18.89 -2.36
N GLN A 195 25.96 -20.04 -2.74
CA GLN A 195 25.28 -20.93 -1.81
C GLN A 195 26.24 -21.48 -0.74
N GLU A 196 27.47 -21.85 -1.12
CA GLU A 196 28.52 -22.24 -0.17
C GLU A 196 28.86 -21.11 0.79
N TYR A 197 29.02 -19.88 0.28
CA TYR A 197 29.27 -18.70 1.11
C TYR A 197 28.14 -18.46 2.11
N VAL A 198 26.90 -18.50 1.66
CA VAL A 198 25.71 -18.32 2.52
C VAL A 198 25.69 -19.39 3.61
N ALA A 199 26.00 -20.64 3.28
CA ALA A 199 26.05 -21.73 4.25
C ALA A 199 27.15 -21.54 5.32
N LEU A 200 28.30 -20.94 4.93
CA LEU A 200 29.47 -20.79 5.81
C LEU A 200 29.45 -19.48 6.64
N TYR A 201 28.96 -18.38 6.03
CA TYR A 201 29.15 -17.03 6.56
C TYR A 201 27.88 -16.25 6.82
N SER A 202 26.71 -16.68 6.31
CA SER A 202 25.49 -16.08 6.81
C SER A 202 25.34 -16.55 8.25
N GLU A 203 25.64 -15.66 9.21
CA GLU A 203 25.09 -15.84 10.55
C GLU A 203 23.58 -16.00 10.34
N LYS A 204 23.07 -17.23 10.46
CA LYS A 204 21.65 -17.42 10.72
C LYS A 204 21.39 -16.82 12.09
N LYS A 205 21.23 -15.50 12.17
CA LYS A 205 20.40 -14.97 13.22
C LYS A 205 19.02 -15.56 12.91
N GLU A 206 18.71 -16.67 13.56
CA GLU A 206 17.33 -17.10 13.64
C GLU A 206 16.61 -15.94 14.35
N GLU A 207 16.08 -15.02 13.54
CA GLU A 207 15.19 -14.00 14.07
C GLU A 207 14.10 -14.75 14.81
N SER A 208 13.94 -14.43 16.07
CA SER A 208 12.85 -14.99 16.87
C SER A 208 11.52 -14.71 16.16
N GLN A 209 10.50 -15.54 16.40
CA GLN A 209 9.19 -15.29 15.83
C GLN A 209 8.68 -13.90 16.22
N GLN A 210 8.95 -13.48 17.45
CA GLN A 210 8.63 -12.12 17.92
C GLN A 210 9.32 -11.02 17.13
N ASP A 211 10.60 -11.19 16.75
CA ASP A 211 11.30 -10.20 15.91
C ASP A 211 10.68 -10.09 14.51
N LYS A 212 10.33 -11.22 13.92
CA LYS A 212 9.63 -11.27 12.62
C LYS A 212 8.29 -10.56 12.69
N ASP A 213 7.50 -10.82 13.72
CA ASP A 213 6.20 -10.20 13.92
C ASP A 213 6.33 -8.68 14.16
N LYS A 214 7.31 -8.23 14.95
CA LYS A 214 7.61 -6.79 15.14
C LYS A 214 8.03 -6.10 13.85
N ILE A 215 8.86 -6.75 13.02
CA ILE A 215 9.25 -6.23 11.70
C ILE A 215 8.02 -6.09 10.80
N PHE A 216 7.17 -7.12 10.75
CA PHE A 216 5.94 -7.11 9.97
C PHE A 216 5.01 -5.96 10.39
N ILE A 217 4.80 -5.77 11.70
CA ILE A 217 3.98 -4.66 12.23
C ILE A 217 4.58 -3.31 11.85
N LYS A 218 5.88 -3.12 12.05
CA LYS A 218 6.56 -1.86 11.71
C LYS A 218 6.43 -1.53 10.22
N MET A 219 6.50 -2.53 9.36
CA MET A 219 6.27 -2.34 7.92
C MET A 219 4.82 -1.90 7.65
N ASN A 220 3.82 -2.56 8.22
CA ASN A 220 2.42 -2.20 8.05
C ASN A 220 2.11 -0.79 8.58
N GLN A 221 2.61 -0.43 9.78
CA GLN A 221 2.45 0.90 10.34
C GLN A 221 3.05 1.99 9.43
N LYS A 222 4.21 1.73 8.81
CA LYS A 222 4.81 2.65 7.83
C LYS A 222 3.91 2.81 6.60
N TYR A 223 3.25 1.74 6.16
CA TYR A 223 2.28 1.79 5.05
C TYR A 223 1.05 2.59 5.42
N ASP A 224 0.48 2.31 6.57
CA ASP A 224 -0.70 3.00 7.05
C ASP A 224 -0.44 4.49 7.24
N PHE A 225 0.72 4.87 7.75
CA PHE A 225 1.11 6.27 7.86
C PHE A 225 1.16 6.99 6.50
N LYS A 226 1.68 6.32 5.45
CA LYS A 226 1.68 6.89 4.09
C LYS A 226 0.26 7.05 3.54
N LYS A 227 -0.59 6.03 3.72
CA LYS A 227 -1.99 6.09 3.31
C LYS A 227 -2.76 7.18 4.07
N ASP A 228 -2.52 7.29 5.38
CA ASP A 228 -3.08 8.37 6.21
C ASP A 228 -2.71 9.75 5.69
N SER A 229 -1.45 9.94 5.28
CA SER A 229 -0.97 11.19 4.68
C SER A 229 -1.68 11.49 3.35
N ILE A 230 -1.93 10.47 2.52
CA ILE A 230 -2.69 10.62 1.27
C ILE A 230 -4.14 11.01 1.57
N ILE A 231 -4.79 10.32 2.51
CA ILE A 231 -6.17 10.65 2.91
C ILE A 231 -6.28 12.07 3.45
N ALA A 232 -5.34 12.50 4.30
CA ALA A 232 -5.32 13.85 4.85
C ALA A 232 -5.17 14.96 3.77
N GLN A 233 -4.57 14.63 2.62
CA GLN A 233 -4.48 15.55 1.49
C GLN A 233 -5.76 15.57 0.63
N LEU A 234 -6.45 14.43 0.55
CA LEU A 234 -7.61 14.24 -0.32
C LEU A 234 -8.93 14.59 0.36
N TYR A 235 -8.99 14.55 1.68
CA TYR A 235 -10.22 14.72 2.44
C TYR A 235 -10.05 15.73 3.59
N PRO A 236 -11.04 16.58 3.87
CA PRO A 236 -10.92 17.64 4.89
C PRO A 236 -10.68 17.13 6.30
N THR A 237 -11.19 15.93 6.62
CA THR A 237 -10.99 15.31 7.93
C THR A 237 -9.91 14.24 7.81
N PRO A 238 -8.79 14.35 8.52
CA PRO A 238 -7.83 13.26 8.59
C PRO A 238 -8.49 12.04 9.26
N ASN A 239 -8.24 10.85 8.78
CA ASN A 239 -8.79 9.60 9.32
C ASN A 239 -10.34 9.53 9.33
N PRO A 240 -11.04 9.71 8.18
CA PRO A 240 -12.49 9.64 8.11
C PRO A 240 -13.01 8.23 8.44
N LEU A 241 -14.28 8.13 8.87
CA LEU A 241 -14.89 6.87 9.32
C LEU A 241 -14.71 5.70 8.34
N LEU A 242 -14.97 5.90 7.04
CA LEU A 242 -14.81 4.82 6.06
C LEU A 242 -13.37 4.37 5.92
N TRP A 243 -12.40 5.24 6.17
CA TRP A 243 -10.99 4.85 6.23
C TRP A 243 -10.66 4.03 7.49
N GLN A 244 -11.22 4.39 8.64
CA GLN A 244 -11.10 3.59 9.86
C GLN A 244 -11.69 2.18 9.68
N ILE A 245 -12.83 2.06 8.99
CA ILE A 245 -13.45 0.78 8.64
C ILE A 245 -12.52 -0.04 7.72
N ALA A 246 -11.89 0.58 6.73
CA ALA A 246 -10.92 -0.09 5.86
C ALA A 246 -9.74 -0.66 6.67
N LYS A 247 -9.26 0.08 7.68
CA LYS A 247 -8.22 -0.41 8.60
C LYS A 247 -8.69 -1.62 9.42
N VAL A 248 -9.90 -1.59 9.98
CA VAL A 248 -10.46 -2.75 10.72
C VAL A 248 -10.58 -3.96 9.80
N ARG A 249 -11.03 -3.78 8.55
CA ARG A 249 -11.10 -4.87 7.56
C ARG A 249 -9.74 -5.51 7.28
N SER A 250 -8.68 -4.71 7.23
CA SER A 250 -7.32 -5.21 6.99
C SER A 250 -6.75 -5.99 8.18
N LEU A 251 -7.30 -5.81 9.40
CA LEU A 251 -6.82 -6.50 10.61
C LEU A 251 -6.84 -8.01 10.49
N ASN A 252 -7.87 -8.60 9.88
CA ASN A 252 -7.96 -10.05 9.73
C ASN A 252 -6.77 -10.62 8.96
N PHE A 253 -6.32 -9.94 7.90
CA PHE A 253 -5.12 -10.33 7.15
C PHE A 253 -3.86 -10.09 7.97
N ASN A 254 -3.74 -8.93 8.62
CA ASN A 254 -2.55 -8.56 9.37
C ASN A 254 -2.34 -9.51 10.56
N LEU A 255 -3.38 -9.79 11.35
CA LEU A 255 -3.33 -10.70 12.49
C LEU A 255 -3.02 -12.13 12.08
N GLY A 256 -3.54 -12.61 10.95
CA GLY A 256 -3.20 -13.93 10.43
C GLY A 256 -1.71 -14.12 10.10
N ASN A 257 -0.96 -13.04 9.92
CA ASN A 257 0.49 -13.04 9.67
C ASN A 257 1.33 -12.88 10.96
N ILE A 258 0.74 -12.45 12.06
CA ILE A 258 1.39 -12.37 13.37
C ILE A 258 1.20 -13.72 14.06
N LYS A 259 2.22 -14.28 14.68
CA LYS A 259 2.17 -15.59 15.35
C LYS A 259 2.22 -15.49 16.87
N ASP A 260 2.84 -14.43 17.38
CA ASP A 260 2.91 -14.17 18.81
C ASP A 260 1.63 -13.44 19.27
N SER A 261 0.87 -14.07 20.17
CA SER A 261 -0.41 -13.53 20.64
C SER A 261 -0.25 -12.21 21.40
N GLN A 262 0.80 -12.04 22.20
CA GLN A 262 1.04 -10.80 22.92
C GLN A 262 1.29 -9.64 21.94
N ILE A 263 2.09 -9.87 20.91
CA ILE A 263 2.37 -8.88 19.87
C ILE A 263 1.10 -8.54 19.07
N ALA A 264 0.24 -9.52 18.82
CA ALA A 264 -1.06 -9.30 18.19
C ALA A 264 -1.95 -8.38 19.04
N HIS A 265 -2.02 -8.58 20.36
CA HIS A 265 -2.75 -7.70 21.27
C HIS A 265 -2.18 -6.28 21.28
N GLU A 266 -0.86 -6.12 21.42
CA GLU A 266 -0.20 -4.81 21.38
C GLU A 266 -0.48 -4.06 20.05
N TYR A 267 -0.50 -4.78 18.94
CA TYR A 267 -0.83 -4.22 17.63
C TYR A 267 -2.28 -3.72 17.56
N VAL A 268 -3.24 -4.53 18.00
CA VAL A 268 -4.67 -4.12 18.02
C VAL A 268 -4.87 -2.94 18.96
N ASP A 269 -4.26 -2.94 20.14
CA ASP A 269 -4.35 -1.81 21.07
C ASP A 269 -3.80 -0.51 20.46
N SER A 270 -2.72 -0.59 19.69
CA SER A 270 -2.19 0.57 18.98
C SER A 270 -3.15 1.12 17.92
N ILE A 271 -3.88 0.24 17.21
CA ILE A 271 -4.84 0.64 16.19
C ILE A 271 -6.13 1.18 16.82
N LYS A 272 -6.61 0.62 17.93
CA LYS A 272 -7.80 1.10 18.63
C LYS A 272 -7.72 2.58 19.01
N GLN A 273 -6.51 3.08 19.30
CA GLN A 273 -6.29 4.48 19.68
C GLN A 273 -6.65 5.49 18.58
N ILE A 274 -6.69 5.06 17.32
CA ILE A 274 -7.03 5.95 16.19
C ILE A 274 -8.52 5.95 15.84
N PHE A 275 -9.32 5.07 16.43
CA PHE A 275 -10.75 4.98 16.13
C PHE A 275 -11.56 6.03 16.90
N THR A 276 -12.45 6.71 16.17
CA THR A 276 -13.36 7.70 16.75
C THR A 276 -14.68 7.09 17.18
N GLU A 277 -15.05 5.94 16.60
CA GLU A 277 -16.31 5.27 16.86
C GLU A 277 -16.09 4.02 17.72
N PRO A 278 -16.78 3.90 18.89
CA PRO A 278 -16.57 2.79 19.81
C PRO A 278 -16.80 1.41 19.20
N PHE A 279 -17.73 1.27 18.25
CA PHE A 279 -18.01 -0.01 17.61
C PHE A 279 -16.81 -0.54 16.80
N LEU A 280 -15.93 0.33 16.30
CA LEU A 280 -14.72 -0.08 15.58
C LEU A 280 -13.70 -0.71 16.52
N ALA A 281 -13.56 -0.17 17.73
CA ALA A 281 -12.70 -0.77 18.73
C ALA A 281 -13.21 -2.16 19.14
N SER A 282 -14.53 -2.31 19.35
CA SER A 282 -15.16 -3.61 19.64
C SER A 282 -14.99 -4.61 18.49
N GLU A 283 -15.10 -4.14 17.25
CA GLU A 283 -14.88 -5.01 16.09
C GLU A 283 -13.43 -5.45 15.95
N ALA A 284 -12.47 -4.57 16.26
CA ALA A 284 -11.05 -4.91 16.26
C ALA A 284 -10.73 -6.01 17.29
N GLU A 285 -11.31 -5.92 18.49
CA GLU A 285 -11.22 -6.98 19.52
C GLU A 285 -11.81 -8.30 19.03
N ARG A 286 -13.00 -8.24 18.44
CA ARG A 286 -13.66 -9.43 17.90
C ARG A 286 -12.83 -10.12 16.81
N VAL A 287 -12.14 -9.34 15.97
CA VAL A 287 -11.23 -9.89 14.95
C VAL A 287 -10.01 -10.54 15.62
N LEU A 288 -9.45 -9.93 16.67
CA LEU A 288 -8.35 -10.49 17.43
C LEU A 288 -8.73 -11.84 18.06
N GLU A 289 -9.83 -11.89 18.82
CA GLU A 289 -10.33 -13.11 19.47
C GLU A 289 -10.60 -14.26 18.48
N LYS A 290 -10.99 -13.92 17.25
CA LYS A 290 -11.24 -14.92 16.20
C LYS A 290 -9.93 -15.47 15.60
N THR A 291 -8.84 -14.69 15.65
CA THR A 291 -7.61 -15.01 14.96
C THR A 291 -6.57 -15.61 15.89
N HIS A 292 -6.58 -15.24 17.15
CA HIS A 292 -5.70 -15.63 18.25
C HIS A 292 -6.45 -16.20 19.44
#